data_a0ba1f0beade67b815663b5871f2cf75
#
_entry.id   a0ba1f0beade67b815663b5871f2cf75
#
_cell.length_a   1.000
_cell.length_b   1.000
_cell.length_c   1.000
_cell.angle_alpha   90.00
_cell.angle_beta   90.00
_cell.angle_gamma   90.00
#
_symmetry.space_group_name_H-M   'P 1'
#
loop_
_entity.id
_entity.type
_entity.pdbx_description
1 polymer ?
#
loop_
_entity_poly.entity_id
_entity_poly.type
_entity_poly.pdbx_seq_one_letter_code
_entity_poly.pdbx_strand_id
1 'polypeptide(L)'
;PQVGKALVVKYLTAAANVLLDGSFKYLTEMVDERQAMLEFQVTLDDIVINGVDHIRWNDNNQIIEFKVWVRPLKGMQKLHQAMAKKLET
;
A
#
# COMPACT_ATOMS: atom_id res chain seq x y z
N PRO A 1 -14.71 6.59 11.77
CA PRO A 1 -14.55 5.53 10.79
C PRO A 1 -14.22 6.05 9.40
N GLN A 2 -15.10 6.88 8.80
CA GLN A 2 -14.83 7.37 7.45
C GLN A 2 -13.64 8.32 7.40
N VAL A 3 -13.47 9.11 8.45
CA VAL A 3 -12.32 10.01 8.56
C VAL A 3 -11.02 9.22 8.65
N GLY A 4 -11.01 8.17 9.47
CA GLY A 4 -9.84 7.31 9.60
C GLY A 4 -9.48 6.62 8.29
N LYS A 5 -10.50 6.10 7.57
CA LYS A 5 -10.30 5.49 6.27
C LYS A 5 -9.67 6.48 5.28
N ALA A 6 -10.25 7.67 5.16
CA ALA A 6 -9.78 8.67 4.21
C ALA A 6 -8.33 9.06 4.47
N LEU A 7 -7.96 9.24 5.73
CA LEU A 7 -6.60 9.56 6.13
C LEU A 7 -5.61 8.46 5.76
N VAL A 8 -5.98 7.21 6.05
CA VAL A 8 -5.11 6.06 5.78
C VAL A 8 -4.88 5.92 4.29
N VAL A 9 -5.95 5.94 3.49
CA VAL A 9 -5.83 5.81 2.03
C VAL A 9 -5.00 6.95 1.45
N LYS A 10 -5.26 8.17 1.88
CA LYS A 10 -4.53 9.35 1.42
C LYS A 10 -3.04 9.24 1.74
N TYR A 11 -2.72 8.87 2.97
CA TYR A 11 -1.33 8.72 3.41
C TYR A 11 -0.61 7.65 2.60
N LEU A 12 -1.22 6.48 2.45
CA LEU A 12 -0.61 5.37 1.72
C LEU A 12 -0.43 5.69 0.25
N THR A 13 -1.41 6.35 -0.36
CA THR A 13 -1.31 6.74 -1.77
C THR A 13 -0.16 7.73 -1.98
N ALA A 14 -0.05 8.72 -1.11
CA ALA A 14 1.02 9.70 -1.20
C ALA A 14 2.40 9.06 -1.00
N ALA A 15 2.52 8.19 0.00
CA ALA A 15 3.78 7.49 0.26
C ALA A 15 4.17 6.59 -0.91
N ALA A 16 3.19 5.86 -1.47
CA ALA A 16 3.44 4.99 -2.60
C ALA A 16 3.89 5.77 -3.83
N ASN A 17 3.26 6.91 -4.12
CA ASN A 17 3.64 7.73 -5.25
C ASN A 17 5.06 8.28 -5.12
N VAL A 18 5.45 8.66 -3.91
CA VAL A 18 6.81 9.12 -3.65
C VAL A 18 7.82 7.99 -3.86
N LEU A 19 7.49 6.79 -3.37
CA LEU A 19 8.40 5.64 -3.42
C LEU A 19 8.44 4.97 -4.78
N LEU A 20 7.36 5.00 -5.55
CA LEU A 20 7.18 4.16 -6.72
C LEU A 20 6.94 4.95 -8.01
N ASP A 21 7.32 6.21 -8.03
CA ASP A 21 7.33 7.07 -9.22
C ASP A 21 5.97 7.20 -9.92
N GLY A 22 4.90 7.15 -9.14
CA GLY A 22 3.56 7.46 -9.64
C GLY A 22 2.87 6.36 -10.45
N SER A 23 3.52 5.22 -10.66
CA SER A 23 2.88 4.09 -11.36
C SER A 23 1.92 3.31 -10.47
N PHE A 24 1.89 3.62 -9.19
CA PHE A 24 1.07 2.94 -8.19
C PHE A 24 -0.39 3.39 -8.30
N LYS A 25 -1.30 2.44 -8.19
CA LYS A 25 -2.74 2.76 -8.12
C LYS A 25 -3.47 1.70 -7.30
N TYR A 26 -4.54 2.12 -6.65
CA TYR A 26 -5.44 1.18 -5.99
C TYR A 26 -6.51 0.74 -6.99
N LEU A 27 -6.76 -0.57 -7.06
CA LEU A 27 -7.77 -1.16 -7.93
C LEU A 27 -9.07 -1.42 -7.20
N THR A 28 -8.99 -1.85 -5.95
CA THR A 28 -10.15 -2.24 -5.16
C THR A 28 -9.97 -1.77 -3.74
N GLU A 29 -11.05 -1.27 -3.14
CA GLU A 29 -11.06 -0.87 -1.73
C GLU A 29 -12.24 -1.53 -1.06
N MET A 30 -11.97 -2.27 0.01
CA MET A 30 -13.00 -2.87 0.85
C MET A 30 -12.77 -2.38 2.26
N VAL A 31 -13.76 -1.74 2.84
CA VAL A 31 -13.63 -1.09 4.14
C VAL A 31 -14.73 -1.57 5.06
N ASP A 32 -14.33 -1.97 6.25
CA ASP A 32 -15.22 -2.26 7.35
C ASP A 32 -15.01 -1.19 8.43
N GLU A 33 -15.62 -1.39 9.59
CA GLU A 33 -15.65 -0.39 10.65
C GLU A 33 -14.28 0.10 11.08
N ARG A 34 -13.30 -0.82 11.22
CA ARG A 34 -11.96 -0.51 11.70
C ARG A 34 -10.87 -1.22 10.92
N GLN A 35 -11.17 -1.60 9.68
CA GLN A 35 -10.17 -2.24 8.85
C GLN A 35 -10.44 -1.96 7.38
N ALA A 36 -9.40 -2.08 6.58
CA ALA A 36 -9.48 -1.89 5.14
C ALA A 36 -8.61 -2.92 4.43
N MET A 37 -9.10 -3.39 3.29
CA MET A 37 -8.35 -4.22 2.36
C MET A 37 -8.23 -3.42 1.08
N LEU A 38 -7.02 -3.07 0.69
CA LEU A 38 -6.76 -2.20 -0.45
C LEU A 38 -5.90 -2.96 -1.46
N GLU A 39 -6.50 -3.35 -2.56
CA GLU A 39 -5.74 -3.98 -3.65
C GLU A 39 -5.04 -2.91 -4.46
N PHE A 40 -3.75 -3.10 -4.71
CA PHE A 40 -2.97 -2.16 -5.49
C PHE A 40 -2.26 -2.84 -6.65
N GLN A 41 -1.82 -2.02 -7.59
CA GLN A 41 -1.00 -2.45 -8.71
C GLN A 41 0.05 -1.41 -8.99
N VAL A 42 1.25 -1.87 -9.29
CA VAL A 42 2.36 -1.01 -9.68
C VAL A 42 3.21 -1.76 -10.69
N THR A 43 3.83 -1.04 -11.61
CA THR A 43 4.74 -1.63 -12.59
C THR A 43 6.15 -1.12 -12.34
N LEU A 44 7.08 -2.04 -12.11
CA LEU A 44 8.50 -1.73 -11.92
C LEU A 44 9.32 -2.60 -12.86
N ASP A 45 10.13 -1.97 -13.70
CA ASP A 45 11.01 -2.68 -14.65
C ASP A 45 10.24 -3.72 -15.47
N ASP A 46 9.09 -3.33 -16.00
CA ASP A 46 8.20 -4.17 -16.82
C ASP A 46 7.55 -5.33 -16.05
N ILE A 47 7.71 -5.38 -14.74
CA ILE A 47 7.04 -6.37 -13.91
C ILE A 47 5.80 -5.73 -13.30
N VAL A 48 4.63 -6.32 -13.60
CA VAL A 48 3.37 -5.88 -13.00
C VAL A 48 3.26 -6.53 -11.64
N ILE A 49 3.20 -5.71 -10.61
CA ILE A 49 3.13 -6.14 -9.22
C ILE A 49 1.71 -5.88 -8.72
N ASN A 50 1.09 -6.90 -8.17
CA ASN A 50 -0.24 -6.79 -7.59
C ASN A 50 -0.18 -7.21 -6.13
N GLY A 51 -0.83 -6.46 -5.27
CA GLY A 51 -0.82 -6.78 -3.86
C GLY A 51 -2.05 -6.27 -3.14
N VAL A 52 -2.11 -6.59 -1.87
CA VAL A 52 -3.20 -6.15 -0.99
C VAL A 52 -2.59 -5.64 0.31
N ASP A 53 -2.99 -4.43 0.70
CA ASP A 53 -2.70 -3.88 2.01
C ASP A 53 -3.89 -4.19 2.92
N HIS A 54 -3.64 -4.84 4.05
CA HIS A 54 -4.67 -5.04 5.07
C HIS A 54 -4.30 -4.20 6.28
N ILE A 55 -5.12 -3.21 6.59
CA ILE A 55 -4.85 -2.22 7.63
C ILE A 55 -5.97 -2.26 8.64
N ARG A 56 -5.58 -2.28 9.91
CA ARG A 56 -6.55 -2.20 11.02
C ARG A 56 -6.19 -1.04 11.93
N TRP A 57 -7.19 -0.37 12.44
CA TRP A 57 -6.98 0.76 13.35
C TRP A 57 -7.93 0.66 14.55
N ASN A 58 -7.60 1.40 15.59
CA ASN A 58 -8.41 1.43 16.83
C ASN A 58 -9.37 2.61 16.83
N ASP A 59 -10.10 2.77 17.92
CA ASP A 59 -11.08 3.86 18.07
C ASP A 59 -10.45 5.25 18.01
N ASN A 60 -9.16 5.35 18.25
CA ASN A 60 -8.42 6.62 18.20
C ASN A 60 -7.79 6.87 16.85
N ASN A 61 -8.19 6.09 15.82
CA ASN A 61 -7.65 6.19 14.45
C ASN A 61 -6.15 5.93 14.39
N GLN A 62 -5.63 5.12 15.30
CA GLN A 62 -4.23 4.68 15.27
C GLN A 62 -4.14 3.33 14.58
N ILE A 63 -3.20 3.18 13.66
CA ILE A 63 -2.97 1.90 12.99
C ILE A 63 -2.38 0.92 13.98
N ILE A 64 -3.05 -0.22 14.15
CA ILE A 64 -2.62 -1.27 15.08
C ILE A 64 -2.12 -2.51 14.37
N GLU A 65 -2.40 -2.64 13.07
CA GLU A 65 -1.91 -3.77 12.29
C GLU A 65 -1.81 -3.37 10.83
N PHE A 66 -0.73 -3.80 10.19
CA PHE A 66 -0.52 -3.57 8.76
C PHE A 66 0.11 -4.83 8.17
N LYS A 67 -0.59 -5.45 7.22
CA LYS A 67 -0.11 -6.64 6.52
C LYS A 67 -0.14 -6.38 5.02
N VAL A 68 0.82 -6.92 4.31
CA VAL A 68 0.88 -6.76 2.86
C VAL A 68 1.10 -8.12 2.21
N TRP A 69 0.28 -8.44 1.22
CA TRP A 69 0.45 -9.60 0.36
C TRP A 69 0.81 -9.11 -1.03
N VAL A 70 1.81 -9.71 -1.64
CA VAL A 70 2.33 -9.26 -2.93
C VAL A 70 2.59 -10.45 -3.83
N ARG A 71 2.29 -10.29 -5.10
CA ARG A 71 2.61 -11.28 -6.15
C ARG A 71 3.10 -10.55 -7.40
N PRO A 72 3.91 -11.17 -8.27
CA PRO A 72 4.61 -12.43 -8.09
C PRO A 72 5.85 -12.26 -7.19
N LEU A 73 6.57 -13.32 -6.94
CA LEU A 73 7.80 -13.26 -6.12
C LEU A 73 8.79 -12.25 -6.68
N LYS A 74 8.96 -12.22 -7.99
CA LYS A 74 9.83 -11.21 -8.65
C LYS A 74 9.37 -9.80 -8.32
N GLY A 75 8.04 -9.57 -8.28
CA GLY A 75 7.48 -8.28 -7.95
C GLY A 75 7.81 -7.86 -6.53
N MET A 76 7.76 -8.81 -5.60
CA MET A 76 8.11 -8.54 -4.21
C MET A 76 9.57 -8.13 -4.08
N GLN A 77 10.46 -8.82 -4.79
CA GLN A 77 11.88 -8.51 -4.79
C GLN A 77 12.14 -7.11 -5.38
N LYS A 78 11.50 -6.78 -6.48
CA LYS A 78 11.63 -5.46 -7.11
C LYS A 78 11.10 -4.36 -6.21
N LEU A 79 9.97 -4.59 -5.57
CA LEU A 79 9.38 -3.63 -4.65
C LEU A 79 10.31 -3.37 -3.48
N HIS A 80 10.88 -4.42 -2.92
CA HIS A 80 11.84 -4.32 -1.82
C HIS A 80 13.06 -3.50 -2.23
N GLN A 81 13.61 -3.78 -3.41
CA GLN A 81 14.76 -3.05 -3.93
C GLN A 81 14.44 -1.56 -4.14
N ALA A 82 13.28 -1.26 -4.72
CA ALA A 82 12.87 0.12 -4.97
C ALA A 82 12.72 0.90 -3.67
N MET A 83 12.10 0.29 -2.66
CA MET A 83 11.92 0.92 -1.36
C MET A 83 13.25 1.14 -0.65
N ALA A 84 14.14 0.16 -0.68
CA ALA A 84 15.45 0.27 -0.07
C ALA A 84 16.26 1.39 -0.71
N LYS A 85 16.20 1.49 -2.04
CA LYS A 85 16.90 2.54 -2.77
C LYS A 85 16.42 3.94 -2.38
N LYS A 86 15.12 4.12 -2.25
CA LYS A 86 14.57 5.42 -1.84
C LYS A 86 14.96 5.79 -0.41
N LEU A 87 15.03 4.80 0.47
CA LEU A 87 15.40 5.02 1.86
C LEU A 87 16.88 5.37 2.02
N GLU A 88 17.73 4.95 1.08
CA GLU A 88 19.15 5.28 1.08
C GLU A 88 19.44 6.72 0.67
N THR A 89 18.51 7.33 -0.05
CA THR A 89 18.67 8.70 -0.51
C THR A 89 18.01 9.68 0.45
#